data_92a324691669660dc964ee944a259080
#
_entry.id   92a324691669660dc964ee944a259080
#
_cell.length_a   1.000
_cell.length_b   1.000
_cell.length_c   1.000
_cell.angle_alpha   90.00
_cell.angle_beta   90.00
_cell.angle_gamma   90.00
#
_symmetry.space_group_name_H-M   'P 1'
#
loop_
_entity.id
_entity.type
_entity.pdbx_description
1 polymer ?
#
loop_
_entity_poly.entity_id
_entity_poly.type
_entity_poly.pdbx_seq_one_letter_code
_entity_poly.pdbx_strand_id
1 'polypeptide(L)'
;VCSSDLMTDDEIQSEIGKLGRLFDTLKCSFTLFATDKVENLEAIKNYYLSLPVRYEYINSEIVESIERSDVESSAVQRAYYIIYRTDSPQEDIYSTLSGHGLHVERATKAETAVLLRNYFVREFLNCDIYTIAEEVANIPNIKKAKQVVFDREILSRLTPHSIHFSASCAEQGNCYRKTLMIKNFPKDIPPAALMELAKQRGTTFTMRLTPMNRSIARRLINNQMRQQNVRRGKGMVTERIEADQDAAIIRDFYADINRNHNSIYHVNVFVEIYGSTRNELAEMEKEVIDILAGVSTTSEHLHLEQREAFSSVQPLGTDHFLADANNMPSLTAAALFPFSSSSCLDTHGMVLGNTEDGGPFIYDLLKRTETLTNSNYFTGGVAGMGKSFLNKKIIKFLRMFGVKIYIFDPEGEYGDLVHQMGGTVINRASGKWKN
;
A
#
# COMPACT_ATOMS: atom_id res chain seq x y z
N VAL A 1 9.20 -7.44 6.81
CA VAL A 1 8.30 -6.33 7.14
C VAL A 1 8.82 -5.72 8.42
N CYS A 2 9.59 -4.63 8.33
CA CYS A 2 9.89 -3.82 9.49
C CYS A 2 8.70 -2.88 9.64
N SER A 3 7.89 -3.02 10.69
CA SER A 3 6.97 -1.97 11.05
C SER A 3 7.82 -0.77 11.50
N SER A 4 7.48 0.43 11.04
CA SER A 4 8.16 1.66 11.46
C SER A 4 8.21 1.82 12.97
N ASP A 5 7.28 1.20 13.69
CA ASP A 5 7.14 1.21 15.13
C ASP A 5 8.27 0.48 15.89
N LEU A 6 9.06 -0.34 15.17
CA LEU A 6 10.21 -1.06 15.72
C LEU A 6 11.56 -0.50 15.28
N MET A 7 11.56 0.53 14.42
CA MET A 7 12.78 1.17 13.91
C MET A 7 13.19 2.35 14.78
N THR A 8 14.47 2.52 14.98
CA THR A 8 15.02 3.73 15.59
C THR A 8 14.98 4.90 14.62
N ASP A 9 14.99 6.14 15.11
CA ASP A 9 15.00 7.34 14.27
C ASP A 9 16.15 7.34 13.25
N ASP A 10 17.32 6.83 13.64
CA ASP A 10 18.49 6.71 12.75
C ASP A 10 18.25 5.70 11.62
N GLU A 11 17.57 4.59 11.91
CA GLU A 11 17.21 3.59 10.90
C GLU A 11 16.19 4.16 9.92
N ILE A 12 15.18 4.87 10.39
CA ILE A 12 14.18 5.55 9.57
C ILE A 12 14.85 6.57 8.65
N GLN A 13 15.74 7.40 9.16
CA GLN A 13 16.50 8.37 8.38
C GLN A 13 17.40 7.69 7.33
N SER A 14 18.00 6.55 7.67
CA SER A 14 18.78 5.75 6.74
C SER A 14 17.93 5.23 5.57
N GLU A 15 16.73 4.73 5.85
CA GLU A 15 15.80 4.23 4.83
C GLU A 15 15.29 5.37 3.91
N ILE A 16 14.94 6.53 4.48
CA ILE A 16 14.58 7.71 3.69
C ILE A 16 15.75 8.12 2.78
N GLY A 17 16.98 8.06 3.30
CA GLY A 17 18.18 8.32 2.49
C GLY A 17 18.37 7.34 1.34
N LYS A 18 18.01 6.05 1.51
CA LYS A 18 18.03 5.05 0.43
C LYS A 18 16.95 5.36 -0.62
N LEU A 19 15.73 5.70 -0.20
CA LEU A 19 14.62 6.09 -1.08
C LEU A 19 14.94 7.38 -1.84
N GLY A 20 15.56 8.39 -1.19
CA GLY A 20 16.01 9.61 -1.84
C GLY A 20 17.00 9.32 -2.97
N ARG A 21 17.99 8.45 -2.74
CA ARG A 21 18.94 8.00 -3.78
C ARG A 21 18.24 7.22 -4.90
N LEU A 22 17.26 6.38 -4.58
CA LEU A 22 16.46 5.72 -5.58
C LEU A 22 15.76 6.75 -6.48
N PHE A 23 15.09 7.75 -5.89
CA PHE A 23 14.42 8.80 -6.64
C PHE A 23 15.40 9.59 -7.52
N ASP A 24 16.62 9.87 -7.05
CA ASP A 24 17.64 10.51 -7.86
C ASP A 24 18.07 9.68 -9.08
N THR A 25 17.94 8.37 -8.98
CA THR A 25 18.27 7.43 -10.06
C THR A 25 17.14 7.33 -11.10
N LEU A 26 15.88 7.48 -10.65
CA LEU A 26 14.71 7.42 -11.52
C LEU A 26 14.61 8.70 -12.37
N LYS A 27 14.69 8.55 -13.68
CA LYS A 27 14.63 9.67 -14.64
C LYS A 27 13.25 9.80 -15.32
N CYS A 28 12.32 8.95 -14.96
CA CYS A 28 10.96 8.95 -15.49
C CYS A 28 9.95 9.46 -14.45
N SER A 29 8.78 9.86 -14.92
CA SER A 29 7.64 10.12 -14.02
C SER A 29 7.12 8.81 -13.48
N PHE A 30 6.83 8.78 -12.19
CA PHE A 30 6.22 7.63 -11.53
C PHE A 30 5.15 8.07 -10.54
N THR A 31 4.30 7.14 -10.19
CA THR A 31 3.18 7.35 -9.29
C THR A 31 3.21 6.30 -8.19
N LEU A 32 3.14 6.73 -6.95
CA LEU A 32 2.86 5.89 -5.80
C LEU A 32 1.35 5.86 -5.63
N PHE A 33 0.77 4.68 -5.67
CA PHE A 33 -0.68 4.49 -5.73
C PHE A 33 -1.10 3.46 -4.70
N ALA A 34 -2.07 3.80 -3.85
CA ALA A 34 -2.67 2.89 -2.90
C ALA A 34 -4.19 2.90 -3.03
N THR A 35 -4.80 1.73 -3.05
CA THR A 35 -6.25 1.59 -3.15
C THR A 35 -6.71 0.31 -2.46
N ASP A 36 -7.98 0.23 -2.17
CA ASP A 36 -8.57 -1.00 -1.68
C ASP A 36 -8.66 -2.03 -2.81
N LYS A 37 -8.30 -3.25 -2.51
CA LYS A 37 -8.34 -4.40 -3.41
C LYS A 37 -9.10 -5.53 -2.73
N VAL A 38 -10.05 -6.11 -3.43
CA VAL A 38 -10.69 -7.35 -2.98
C VAL A 38 -9.74 -8.50 -3.26
N GLU A 39 -9.47 -9.32 -2.26
CA GLU A 39 -8.61 -10.50 -2.41
C GLU A 39 -9.43 -11.73 -2.75
N ASN A 40 -8.87 -12.60 -3.60
CA ASN A 40 -9.50 -13.87 -3.95
C ASN A 40 -9.09 -14.96 -2.96
N LEU A 41 -9.91 -15.22 -1.98
CA LEU A 41 -9.67 -16.31 -1.03
C LEU A 41 -10.12 -17.69 -1.55
N GLU A 42 -10.84 -17.75 -2.66
CA GLU A 42 -11.31 -19.01 -3.28
C GLU A 42 -10.14 -19.92 -3.69
N ALA A 43 -9.05 -19.35 -4.18
CA ALA A 43 -7.86 -20.14 -4.53
C ALA A 43 -7.27 -20.84 -3.31
N ILE A 44 -7.21 -20.15 -2.17
CA ILE A 44 -6.71 -20.69 -0.91
C ILE A 44 -7.69 -21.74 -0.37
N LYS A 45 -8.98 -21.44 -0.37
CA LYS A 45 -10.03 -22.37 0.03
C LYS A 45 -10.00 -23.66 -0.79
N ASN A 46 -9.95 -23.55 -2.12
CA ASN A 46 -9.88 -24.70 -3.03
C ASN A 46 -8.62 -25.55 -2.81
N TYR A 47 -7.49 -24.91 -2.49
CA TYR A 47 -6.29 -25.64 -2.11
C TYR A 47 -6.56 -26.56 -0.89
N TYR A 48 -7.13 -26.03 0.20
CA TYR A 48 -7.42 -26.83 1.38
C TYR A 48 -8.47 -27.91 1.14
N LEU A 49 -9.48 -27.63 0.33
CA LEU A 49 -10.48 -28.63 -0.06
C LEU A 49 -9.90 -29.76 -0.91
N SER A 50 -8.82 -29.51 -1.66
CA SER A 50 -8.14 -30.49 -2.50
C SER A 50 -7.17 -31.38 -1.74
N LEU A 51 -6.81 -31.04 -0.51
CA LEU A 51 -5.86 -31.82 0.28
C LEU A 51 -6.46 -33.19 0.69
N PRO A 52 -5.65 -34.29 0.67
CA PRO A 52 -6.12 -35.59 1.11
C PRO A 52 -6.50 -35.53 2.59
N VAL A 53 -7.75 -35.92 2.88
CA VAL A 53 -8.39 -35.78 4.19
C VAL A 53 -7.79 -36.77 5.19
N ARG A 54 -6.76 -36.36 5.91
CA ARG A 54 -6.25 -37.09 7.07
C ARG A 54 -6.91 -36.67 8.38
N TYR A 55 -7.33 -35.39 8.44
CA TYR A 55 -8.00 -34.78 9.59
C TYR A 55 -9.09 -33.84 9.09
N GLU A 56 -10.23 -34.43 8.71
CA GLU A 56 -11.37 -33.72 8.11
C GLU A 56 -11.82 -32.52 8.95
N TYR A 57 -11.86 -32.68 10.28
CA TYR A 57 -12.28 -31.60 11.18
C TYR A 57 -11.29 -30.41 11.21
N ILE A 58 -9.99 -30.63 10.98
CA ILE A 58 -9.00 -29.53 10.90
C ILE A 58 -9.16 -28.80 9.59
N ASN A 59 -9.38 -29.54 8.51
CA ASN A 59 -9.59 -28.95 7.19
C ASN A 59 -10.84 -28.08 7.18
N SER A 60 -11.96 -28.59 7.73
CA SER A 60 -13.19 -27.79 7.85
C SER A 60 -13.02 -26.56 8.75
N GLU A 61 -12.30 -26.67 9.89
CA GLU A 61 -12.01 -25.52 10.76
C GLU A 61 -11.21 -24.43 10.03
N ILE A 62 -10.25 -24.81 9.15
CA ILE A 62 -9.47 -23.87 8.35
C ILE A 62 -10.34 -23.21 7.27
N VAL A 63 -11.14 -24.00 6.55
CA VAL A 63 -12.06 -23.48 5.52
C VAL A 63 -13.06 -22.53 6.14
N GLU A 64 -13.68 -22.88 7.25
CA GLU A 64 -14.59 -21.99 8.01
C GLU A 64 -13.88 -20.70 8.49
N SER A 65 -12.60 -20.79 8.86
CA SER A 65 -11.82 -19.62 9.26
C SER A 65 -11.57 -18.68 8.07
N ILE A 66 -11.36 -19.22 6.87
CA ILE A 66 -11.23 -18.45 5.63
C ILE A 66 -12.56 -17.81 5.27
N GLU A 67 -13.67 -18.57 5.32
CA GLU A 67 -15.01 -18.06 5.02
C GLU A 67 -15.44 -16.95 6.00
N ARG A 68 -15.12 -17.09 7.29
CA ARG A 68 -15.36 -16.04 8.28
C ARG A 68 -14.55 -14.78 7.97
N SER A 69 -13.28 -14.93 7.64
CA SER A 69 -12.43 -13.80 7.28
C SER A 69 -12.93 -13.09 6.02
N ASP A 70 -13.46 -13.84 5.05
CA ASP A 70 -14.05 -13.29 3.83
C ASP A 70 -15.32 -12.45 4.14
N VAL A 71 -16.19 -12.95 5.00
CA VAL A 71 -17.41 -12.25 5.39
C VAL A 71 -17.14 -11.05 6.30
N GLU A 72 -16.31 -11.22 7.34
CA GLU A 72 -16.07 -10.19 8.35
C GLU A 72 -15.25 -9.01 7.82
N SER A 73 -14.23 -9.28 6.97
CA SER A 73 -13.36 -8.25 6.40
C SER A 73 -13.78 -7.84 4.99
N SER A 74 -14.78 -8.49 4.38
CA SER A 74 -15.09 -8.42 2.95
C SER A 74 -13.87 -8.70 2.06
N ALA A 75 -12.89 -9.44 2.58
CA ALA A 75 -11.58 -9.72 1.98
C ALA A 75 -10.90 -8.49 1.34
N VAL A 76 -11.20 -7.29 1.83
CA VAL A 76 -10.66 -6.04 1.30
C VAL A 76 -9.35 -5.71 2.00
N GLN A 77 -8.31 -5.55 1.23
CA GLN A 77 -6.96 -5.21 1.68
C GLN A 77 -6.46 -3.95 0.99
N ARG A 78 -5.58 -3.20 1.66
CA ARG A 78 -4.85 -2.11 1.00
C ARG A 78 -3.78 -2.71 0.10
N ALA A 79 -3.79 -2.29 -1.16
CA ALA A 79 -2.79 -2.67 -2.16
C ALA A 79 -2.00 -1.45 -2.60
N TYR A 80 -0.69 -1.61 -2.70
CA TYR A 80 0.26 -0.55 -3.00
C TYR A 80 0.95 -0.84 -4.33
N TYR A 81 1.02 0.18 -5.19
CA TYR A 81 1.57 0.05 -6.53
C TYR A 81 2.53 1.19 -6.84
N ILE A 82 3.61 0.87 -7.52
CA ILE A 82 4.49 1.85 -8.16
C ILE A 82 4.20 1.79 -9.66
N ILE A 83 3.61 2.84 -10.19
CA ILE A 83 3.20 2.94 -11.59
C ILE A 83 4.15 3.91 -12.29
N TYR A 84 4.80 3.47 -13.34
CA TYR A 84 5.70 4.31 -14.12
C TYR A 84 5.44 4.20 -15.60
N ARG A 85 5.76 5.27 -16.30
CA ARG A 85 5.71 5.33 -17.77
C ARG A 85 7.11 5.63 -18.27
N THR A 86 7.64 4.75 -19.09
CA THR A 86 8.93 4.94 -19.73
C THR A 86 8.78 4.85 -21.25
N ASP A 87 9.43 5.79 -21.94
CA ASP A 87 9.54 5.79 -23.38
C ASP A 87 10.76 4.95 -23.84
N SER A 88 11.61 4.55 -22.90
CA SER A 88 12.81 3.73 -23.11
C SER A 88 12.59 2.30 -22.65
N PRO A 89 12.32 1.34 -23.53
CA PRO A 89 12.15 -0.07 -23.17
C PRO A 89 13.39 -0.71 -22.55
N GLN A 90 14.54 -0.05 -22.61
CA GLN A 90 15.83 -0.53 -22.10
C GLN A 90 16.08 -0.17 -20.63
N GLU A 91 15.31 0.75 -20.04
CA GLU A 91 15.43 1.05 -18.62
C GLU A 91 14.70 -0.02 -17.80
N ASP A 92 15.46 -0.88 -17.15
CA ASP A 92 14.89 -1.84 -16.22
C ASP A 92 14.68 -1.21 -14.85
N ILE A 93 13.59 -0.44 -14.75
CA ILE A 93 13.17 0.21 -13.50
C ILE A 93 12.95 -0.80 -12.39
N TYR A 94 12.47 -2.00 -12.73
CA TYR A 94 12.27 -3.07 -11.75
C TYR A 94 13.58 -3.47 -11.08
N SER A 95 14.68 -3.68 -11.85
CA SER A 95 15.98 -4.00 -11.26
C SER A 95 16.53 -2.85 -10.41
N THR A 96 16.26 -1.61 -10.81
CA THR A 96 16.62 -0.41 -10.04
C THR A 96 15.89 -0.38 -8.70
N LEU A 97 14.58 -0.61 -8.68
CA LEU A 97 13.77 -0.67 -7.45
C LEU A 97 14.26 -1.77 -6.51
N SER A 98 14.43 -2.98 -7.02
CA SER A 98 14.92 -4.13 -6.25
C SER A 98 16.35 -3.92 -5.74
N GLY A 99 17.22 -3.34 -6.55
CA GLY A 99 18.60 -3.04 -6.17
C GLY A 99 18.75 -2.00 -5.05
N HIS A 100 17.70 -1.20 -4.80
CA HIS A 100 17.65 -0.26 -3.67
C HIS A 100 16.92 -0.81 -2.45
N GLY A 101 16.62 -2.11 -2.43
CA GLY A 101 16.04 -2.81 -1.27
C GLY A 101 14.52 -2.76 -1.19
N LEU A 102 13.82 -2.30 -2.22
CA LEU A 102 12.38 -2.43 -2.29
C LEU A 102 11.99 -3.83 -2.77
N HIS A 103 11.19 -4.52 -1.96
CA HIS A 103 10.57 -5.78 -2.36
C HIS A 103 9.37 -5.49 -3.24
N VAL A 104 9.56 -5.54 -4.54
CA VAL A 104 8.53 -5.27 -5.55
C VAL A 104 8.35 -6.48 -6.46
N GLU A 105 7.13 -6.68 -6.91
CA GLU A 105 6.79 -7.69 -7.91
C GLU A 105 6.19 -7.01 -9.13
N ARG A 106 6.41 -7.58 -10.32
CA ARG A 106 5.79 -7.07 -11.54
C ARG A 106 4.35 -7.53 -11.59
N ALA A 107 3.42 -6.58 -11.66
CA ALA A 107 2.02 -6.92 -11.85
C ALA A 107 1.81 -7.63 -13.20
N THR A 108 1.11 -8.74 -13.16
CA THR A 108 0.65 -9.48 -14.34
C THR A 108 -0.48 -8.71 -15.05
N LYS A 109 -0.85 -9.15 -16.24
CA LYS A 109 -2.01 -8.59 -16.94
C LYS A 109 -3.30 -8.78 -16.15
N ALA A 110 -3.46 -9.94 -15.50
CA ALA A 110 -4.62 -10.23 -14.67
C ALA A 110 -4.69 -9.29 -13.46
N GLU A 111 -3.59 -9.13 -12.73
CA GLU A 111 -3.52 -8.20 -11.60
C GLU A 111 -3.76 -6.74 -12.01
N THR A 112 -3.25 -6.35 -13.18
CA THR A 112 -3.54 -5.02 -13.75
C THR A 112 -5.03 -4.86 -14.06
N ALA A 113 -5.69 -5.88 -14.60
CA ALA A 113 -7.14 -5.85 -14.86
C ALA A 113 -7.93 -5.77 -13.54
N VAL A 114 -7.53 -6.51 -12.51
CA VAL A 114 -8.11 -6.43 -11.16
C VAL A 114 -7.95 -5.01 -10.60
N LEU A 115 -6.76 -4.43 -10.68
CA LEU A 115 -6.51 -3.05 -10.24
C LEU A 115 -7.44 -2.05 -10.94
N LEU A 116 -7.53 -2.12 -12.25
CA LEU A 116 -8.36 -1.21 -13.04
C LEU A 116 -9.85 -1.40 -12.72
N ARG A 117 -10.32 -2.63 -12.63
CA ARG A 117 -11.71 -2.92 -12.29
C ARG A 117 -12.04 -2.43 -10.87
N ASN A 118 -11.20 -2.74 -9.87
CA ASN A 118 -11.38 -2.28 -8.50
C ASN A 118 -11.39 -0.74 -8.38
N TYR A 119 -10.59 -0.07 -9.18
CA TYR A 119 -10.57 1.39 -9.19
C TYR A 119 -11.80 1.97 -9.89
N PHE A 120 -12.14 1.50 -11.09
CA PHE A 120 -13.20 2.08 -11.90
C PHE A 120 -14.59 1.64 -11.46
N VAL A 121 -14.77 0.41 -11.02
CA VAL A 121 -16.07 -0.14 -10.59
C VAL A 121 -15.99 -0.51 -9.12
N ARG A 122 -16.51 0.38 -8.28
CA ARG A 122 -16.47 0.27 -6.81
C ARG A 122 -17.55 -0.68 -6.23
N GLU A 123 -17.93 -1.69 -6.96
CA GLU A 123 -18.82 -2.76 -6.50
C GLU A 123 -17.98 -3.90 -5.93
N PHE A 124 -17.61 -3.80 -4.65
CA PHE A 124 -16.70 -4.73 -3.97
C PHE A 124 -17.22 -6.17 -3.82
N LEU A 125 -18.47 -6.43 -4.15
CA LEU A 125 -19.10 -7.75 -3.96
C LEU A 125 -19.17 -8.59 -5.23
N ASN A 126 -18.53 -8.17 -6.33
CA ASN A 126 -18.67 -8.85 -7.60
C ASN A 126 -17.55 -9.87 -7.81
N CYS A 127 -17.88 -11.16 -7.66
CA CYS A 127 -17.00 -12.30 -7.90
C CYS A 127 -16.44 -12.36 -9.35
N ASP A 128 -17.03 -11.64 -10.29
CA ASP A 128 -16.64 -11.62 -11.70
C ASP A 128 -15.28 -10.97 -11.97
N ILE A 129 -14.71 -10.24 -11.03
CA ILE A 129 -13.42 -9.55 -11.19
C ILE A 129 -12.32 -10.49 -11.66
N TYR A 130 -12.22 -11.67 -11.06
CA TYR A 130 -11.15 -12.63 -11.37
C TYR A 130 -11.37 -13.33 -12.69
N THR A 131 -12.62 -13.65 -13.04
CA THR A 131 -12.99 -14.21 -14.34
C THR A 131 -12.64 -13.22 -15.47
N ILE A 132 -12.97 -11.94 -15.28
CA ILE A 132 -12.61 -10.88 -16.22
C ILE A 132 -11.08 -10.72 -16.30
N ALA A 133 -10.38 -10.81 -15.20
CA ALA A 133 -8.92 -10.70 -15.16
C ALA A 133 -8.24 -11.83 -15.95
N GLU A 134 -8.75 -13.05 -15.82
CA GLU A 134 -8.28 -14.21 -16.60
C GLU A 134 -8.56 -14.04 -18.11
N GLU A 135 -9.75 -13.59 -18.48
CA GLU A 135 -10.08 -13.28 -19.87
C GLU A 135 -9.12 -12.23 -20.45
N VAL A 136 -8.86 -11.14 -19.73
CA VAL A 136 -7.92 -10.08 -20.13
C VAL A 136 -6.48 -10.61 -20.24
N ALA A 137 -6.07 -11.50 -19.32
CA ALA A 137 -4.74 -12.10 -19.33
C ALA A 137 -4.50 -12.96 -20.59
N ASN A 138 -5.55 -13.62 -21.07
CA ASN A 138 -5.50 -14.49 -22.24
C ASN A 138 -5.49 -13.73 -23.59
N ILE A 139 -5.68 -12.41 -23.60
CA ILE A 139 -5.58 -11.62 -24.83
C ILE A 139 -4.13 -11.64 -25.33
N PRO A 140 -3.90 -12.04 -26.60
CA PRO A 140 -2.53 -12.11 -27.13
C PRO A 140 -1.88 -10.74 -27.19
N ASN A 141 -0.58 -10.69 -26.88
CA ASN A 141 0.22 -9.46 -27.02
C ASN A 141 0.35 -9.07 -28.48
N ILE A 142 -0.36 -8.05 -28.90
CA ILE A 142 -0.27 -7.51 -30.26
C ILE A 142 0.97 -6.64 -30.36
N LYS A 143 2.13 -7.24 -30.69
CA LYS A 143 3.42 -6.53 -30.78
C LYS A 143 3.54 -5.55 -31.96
N LYS A 144 2.60 -5.52 -32.92
CA LYS A 144 2.73 -4.77 -34.18
C LYS A 144 1.46 -4.10 -34.72
N ALA A 145 0.42 -3.90 -33.94
CA ALA A 145 -0.75 -3.21 -34.44
C ALA A 145 -0.54 -1.69 -34.45
N LYS A 146 -0.59 -1.07 -35.64
CA LYS A 146 -0.67 0.40 -35.80
C LYS A 146 -2.00 0.98 -35.27
N GLN A 147 -2.97 0.13 -34.99
CA GLN A 147 -4.23 0.44 -34.33
C GLN A 147 -4.47 -0.59 -33.22
N VAL A 148 -4.55 -0.10 -31.98
CA VAL A 148 -5.02 -0.92 -30.86
C VAL A 148 -6.54 -1.04 -31.04
N VAL A 149 -6.99 -2.18 -31.51
CA VAL A 149 -8.42 -2.53 -31.50
C VAL A 149 -8.74 -2.94 -30.07
N PHE A 150 -9.32 -2.02 -29.30
CA PHE A 150 -9.85 -2.35 -27.99
C PHE A 150 -11.10 -3.22 -28.18
N ASP A 151 -11.13 -4.35 -27.50
CA ASP A 151 -12.35 -5.11 -27.34
C ASP A 151 -13.32 -4.31 -26.48
N ARG A 152 -14.40 -3.81 -27.10
CA ARG A 152 -15.39 -2.98 -26.43
C ARG A 152 -16.08 -3.73 -25.28
N GLU A 153 -16.22 -5.03 -25.41
CA GLU A 153 -16.82 -5.86 -24.37
C GLU A 153 -15.93 -5.87 -23.11
N ILE A 154 -14.63 -6.09 -23.28
CA ILE A 154 -13.66 -6.06 -22.17
C ILE A 154 -13.62 -4.68 -21.53
N LEU A 155 -13.56 -3.62 -22.33
CA LEU A 155 -13.59 -2.26 -21.79
C LEU A 155 -14.88 -1.99 -21.01
N SER A 156 -16.05 -2.44 -21.50
CA SER A 156 -17.31 -2.25 -20.78
C SER A 156 -17.37 -3.00 -19.45
N ARG A 157 -16.63 -4.10 -19.33
CA ARG A 157 -16.50 -4.85 -18.08
C ARG A 157 -15.49 -4.23 -17.10
N LEU A 158 -14.45 -3.56 -17.60
CA LEU A 158 -13.41 -2.92 -16.78
C LEU A 158 -13.77 -1.49 -16.34
N THR A 159 -14.65 -0.82 -17.07
CA THR A 159 -14.99 0.58 -16.84
C THR A 159 -16.47 0.75 -16.48
N PRO A 160 -16.84 1.79 -15.74
CA PRO A 160 -18.23 2.08 -15.42
C PRO A 160 -19.01 2.48 -16.67
N HIS A 161 -20.31 2.21 -16.66
CA HIS A 161 -21.20 2.60 -17.76
C HIS A 161 -21.31 4.13 -17.91
N SER A 162 -21.30 4.85 -16.79
CA SER A 162 -21.35 6.31 -16.78
C SER A 162 -20.77 6.87 -15.50
N ILE A 163 -20.20 8.07 -15.59
CA ILE A 163 -19.80 8.89 -14.45
C ILE A 163 -20.38 10.28 -14.68
N HIS A 164 -21.09 10.79 -13.68
CA HIS A 164 -21.62 12.14 -13.67
C HIS A 164 -20.78 13.01 -12.74
N PHE A 165 -20.23 14.11 -13.28
CA PHE A 165 -19.44 15.05 -12.49
C PHE A 165 -20.30 16.23 -12.08
N SER A 166 -20.43 16.45 -10.78
CA SER A 166 -21.00 17.66 -10.19
C SER A 166 -19.90 18.64 -9.78
N ALA A 167 -20.27 19.78 -9.24
CA ALA A 167 -19.30 20.80 -8.81
C ALA A 167 -18.33 20.29 -7.71
N SER A 168 -18.75 19.35 -6.86
CA SER A 168 -18.01 18.91 -5.68
C SER A 168 -17.73 17.42 -5.60
N CYS A 169 -18.37 16.61 -6.42
CA CYS A 169 -18.17 15.15 -6.42
C CYS A 169 -18.51 14.55 -7.79
N ALA A 170 -18.10 13.30 -7.99
CA ALA A 170 -18.52 12.45 -9.08
C ALA A 170 -19.51 11.39 -8.57
N GLU A 171 -20.50 11.05 -9.38
CA GLU A 171 -21.52 10.05 -9.12
C GLU A 171 -21.38 8.93 -10.14
N GLN A 172 -21.23 7.69 -9.65
CA GLN A 172 -21.06 6.51 -10.46
C GLN A 172 -21.97 5.40 -9.93
N GLY A 173 -23.13 5.22 -10.56
CA GLY A 173 -24.12 4.27 -10.03
C GLY A 173 -24.51 4.63 -8.59
N ASN A 174 -24.28 3.69 -7.66
CA ASN A 174 -24.55 3.88 -6.24
C ASN A 174 -23.32 4.37 -5.44
N CYS A 175 -22.27 4.82 -6.13
CA CYS A 175 -21.04 5.28 -5.50
C CYS A 175 -20.84 6.77 -5.74
N TYR A 176 -20.62 7.52 -4.66
CA TYR A 176 -20.17 8.90 -4.69
C TYR A 176 -18.66 8.96 -4.50
N ARG A 177 -17.99 9.81 -5.27
CA ARG A 177 -16.52 9.96 -5.26
C ARG A 177 -16.16 11.44 -5.18
N LYS A 178 -15.18 11.78 -4.36
CA LYS A 178 -14.66 13.14 -4.23
C LYS A 178 -13.16 13.10 -4.13
N THR A 179 -12.49 13.93 -4.89
CA THR A 179 -11.03 14.05 -4.86
C THR A 179 -10.62 15.33 -4.13
N LEU A 180 -9.69 15.16 -3.21
CA LEU A 180 -8.99 16.23 -2.50
C LEU A 180 -7.54 16.27 -2.99
N MET A 181 -7.00 17.48 -3.15
CA MET A 181 -5.57 17.67 -3.45
C MET A 181 -4.86 18.11 -2.17
N ILE A 182 -3.76 17.46 -1.84
CA ILE A 182 -3.01 17.75 -0.62
C ILE A 182 -2.05 18.90 -0.88
N LYS A 183 -2.11 19.92 -0.02
CA LYS A 183 -1.33 21.16 -0.13
C LYS A 183 -0.71 21.53 1.21
N ASN A 184 0.11 22.58 1.18
CA ASN A 184 0.66 23.23 2.37
C ASN A 184 1.38 22.26 3.32
N PHE A 185 2.34 21.52 2.78
CA PHE A 185 3.20 20.67 3.60
C PHE A 185 4.00 21.53 4.59
N PRO A 186 4.22 21.05 5.83
CA PRO A 186 5.07 21.74 6.79
C PRO A 186 6.51 21.87 6.28
N LYS A 187 7.27 22.83 6.82
CA LYS A 187 8.69 23.01 6.45
C LYS A 187 9.52 21.78 6.80
N ASP A 188 9.26 21.22 7.97
CA ASP A 188 9.88 19.97 8.44
C ASP A 188 8.85 18.85 8.31
N ILE A 189 9.02 18.03 7.27
CA ILE A 189 8.14 16.91 6.99
C ILE A 189 8.61 15.71 7.82
N PRO A 190 7.78 15.18 8.72
CA PRO A 190 8.14 13.99 9.46
C PRO A 190 8.29 12.78 8.52
N PRO A 191 9.12 11.80 8.88
CA PRO A 191 9.25 10.55 8.13
C PRO A 191 7.90 9.86 7.97
N ALA A 192 7.65 9.35 6.77
CA ALA A 192 6.40 8.65 6.42
C ALA A 192 5.11 9.45 6.70
N ALA A 193 5.17 10.78 6.55
CA ALA A 193 4.07 11.70 6.89
C ALA A 193 2.71 11.34 6.27
N LEU A 194 2.70 10.68 5.12
CA LEU A 194 1.48 10.29 4.40
C LEU A 194 1.11 8.80 4.57
N MET A 195 1.79 8.08 5.46
CA MET A 195 1.57 6.64 5.63
C MET A 195 0.15 6.33 6.13
N GLU A 196 -0.32 7.04 7.17
CA GLU A 196 -1.66 6.84 7.70
C GLU A 196 -2.74 7.19 6.67
N LEU A 197 -2.50 8.21 5.86
CA LEU A 197 -3.40 8.57 4.77
C LEU A 197 -3.46 7.48 3.68
N ALA A 198 -2.33 6.89 3.36
CA ALA A 198 -2.25 5.81 2.37
C ALA A 198 -2.85 4.49 2.88
N LYS A 199 -2.83 4.25 4.20
CA LYS A 199 -3.48 3.11 4.86
C LYS A 199 -5.00 3.25 4.95
N GLN A 200 -5.53 4.48 4.89
CA GLN A 200 -6.96 4.75 5.10
C GLN A 200 -7.83 3.98 4.11
N ARG A 201 -8.70 3.10 4.61
CA ARG A 201 -9.70 2.37 3.80
C ARG A 201 -10.81 3.30 3.32
N GLY A 202 -11.49 2.93 2.25
CA GLY A 202 -12.52 3.80 1.66
C GLY A 202 -11.91 4.95 0.86
N THR A 203 -10.60 4.89 0.59
CA THR A 203 -9.89 5.93 -0.17
C THR A 203 -9.02 5.35 -1.28
N THR A 204 -8.68 6.19 -2.25
CA THR A 204 -7.57 5.95 -3.17
C THR A 204 -6.55 7.06 -2.98
N PHE A 205 -5.35 6.67 -2.63
CA PHE A 205 -4.21 7.57 -2.49
C PHE A 205 -3.37 7.57 -3.76
N THR A 206 -3.01 8.74 -4.25
CA THR A 206 -2.16 8.89 -5.44
C THR A 206 -1.13 9.99 -5.21
N MET A 207 0.14 9.64 -5.24
CA MET A 207 1.24 10.61 -5.21
C MET A 207 2.00 10.53 -6.53
N ARG A 208 1.92 11.60 -7.31
CA ARG A 208 2.59 11.72 -8.61
C ARG A 208 3.89 12.47 -8.47
N LEU A 209 4.95 11.87 -9.00
CA LEU A 209 6.30 12.43 -8.97
C LEU A 209 6.80 12.58 -10.41
N THR A 210 6.98 13.82 -10.84
CA THR A 210 7.50 14.15 -12.17
C THR A 210 8.85 14.84 -12.03
N PRO A 211 9.95 14.25 -12.54
CA PRO A 211 11.27 14.83 -12.40
C PRO A 211 11.35 16.17 -13.16
N MET A 212 11.86 17.18 -12.48
CA MET A 212 12.02 18.51 -13.05
C MET A 212 13.33 18.63 -13.84
N ASN A 213 13.28 19.27 -15.00
CA ASN A 213 14.49 19.56 -15.73
C ASN A 213 15.37 20.54 -14.93
N ARG A 214 16.67 20.26 -14.83
CA ARG A 214 17.64 21.05 -14.05
C ARG A 214 17.65 22.54 -14.45
N SER A 215 17.46 22.88 -15.73
CA SER A 215 17.41 24.25 -16.19
C SER A 215 16.19 25.00 -15.67
N ILE A 216 15.03 24.31 -15.59
CA ILE A 216 13.78 24.85 -15.02
C ILE A 216 13.95 25.02 -13.51
N ALA A 217 14.50 24.01 -12.83
CA ALA A 217 14.78 24.04 -11.40
C ALA A 217 15.64 25.24 -11.01
N ARG A 218 16.76 25.45 -11.71
CA ARG A 218 17.62 26.62 -11.48
C ARG A 218 16.91 27.96 -11.70
N ARG A 219 16.06 28.05 -12.71
CA ARG A 219 15.27 29.26 -12.97
C ARG A 219 14.29 29.56 -11.84
N LEU A 220 13.58 28.55 -11.35
CA LEU A 220 12.65 28.69 -10.24
C LEU A 220 13.35 29.14 -8.96
N ILE A 221 14.46 28.52 -8.60
CA ILE A 221 15.26 28.88 -7.42
C ILE A 221 15.76 30.32 -7.55
N ASN A 222 16.30 30.71 -8.71
CA ASN A 222 16.76 32.07 -8.92
C ASN A 222 15.61 33.10 -8.81
N ASN A 223 14.43 32.77 -9.29
CA ASN A 223 13.25 33.64 -9.17
C ASN A 223 12.81 33.78 -7.71
N GLN A 224 12.77 32.68 -6.96
CA GLN A 224 12.44 32.72 -5.54
C GLN A 224 13.46 33.54 -4.74
N MET A 225 14.76 33.33 -4.99
CA MET A 225 15.80 34.15 -4.36
C MET A 225 15.64 35.65 -4.67
N ARG A 226 15.31 36.01 -5.91
CA ARG A 226 15.04 37.41 -6.28
C ARG A 226 13.83 37.96 -5.51
N GLN A 227 12.75 37.21 -5.41
CA GLN A 227 11.56 37.62 -4.65
C GLN A 227 11.87 37.84 -3.17
N GLN A 228 12.63 36.96 -2.53
CA GLN A 228 13.04 37.12 -1.13
C GLN A 228 13.94 38.33 -0.94
N ASN A 229 14.86 38.60 -1.85
CA ASN A 229 15.71 39.80 -1.80
C ASN A 229 14.88 41.10 -1.91
N VAL A 230 13.81 41.10 -2.71
CA VAL A 230 12.86 42.24 -2.79
C VAL A 230 12.10 42.42 -1.49
N ARG A 231 11.61 41.34 -0.87
CA ARG A 231 10.90 41.37 0.44
C ARG A 231 11.84 41.89 1.53
N ARG A 232 13.09 41.45 1.58
CA ARG A 232 14.11 41.95 2.50
C ARG A 232 14.30 43.47 2.41
N GLY A 233 14.22 44.04 1.21
CA GLY A 233 14.42 45.50 0.99
C GLY A 233 13.24 46.38 1.35
N LYS A 234 11.99 45.86 1.40
CA LYS A 234 10.75 46.62 1.52
C LYS A 234 9.87 46.27 2.70
N GLY A 235 10.14 45.15 3.41
CA GLY A 235 9.26 44.62 4.45
C GLY A 235 9.47 45.22 5.84
N MET A 236 8.51 45.01 6.73
CA MET A 236 8.62 45.24 8.17
C MET A 236 9.67 44.31 8.82
N VAL A 237 10.06 44.57 10.05
CA VAL A 237 11.14 43.80 10.74
C VAL A 237 10.83 42.31 10.77
N THR A 238 9.61 41.90 11.05
CA THR A 238 9.13 40.52 11.05
C THR A 238 9.23 39.90 9.66
N GLU A 239 8.76 40.59 8.64
CA GLU A 239 8.85 40.11 7.23
C GLU A 239 10.30 39.97 6.74
N ARG A 240 11.23 40.79 7.25
CA ARG A 240 12.65 40.68 6.95
C ARG A 240 13.28 39.44 7.58
N ILE A 241 12.93 39.15 8.83
CA ILE A 241 13.41 37.95 9.54
C ILE A 241 12.92 36.68 8.83
N GLU A 242 11.64 36.62 8.47
CA GLU A 242 11.06 35.51 7.70
C GLU A 242 11.75 35.37 6.33
N ALA A 243 11.93 36.48 5.60
CA ALA A 243 12.62 36.45 4.30
C ALA A 243 14.09 36.03 4.42
N ASP A 244 14.78 36.33 5.52
CA ASP A 244 16.13 35.87 5.80
C ASP A 244 16.20 34.37 6.04
N GLN A 245 15.27 33.83 6.82
CA GLN A 245 15.13 32.41 7.08
C GLN A 245 14.82 31.66 5.78
N ASP A 246 13.84 32.13 5.02
CA ASP A 246 13.47 31.54 3.72
C ASP A 246 14.66 31.57 2.71
N ALA A 247 15.38 32.68 2.67
CA ALA A 247 16.56 32.81 1.81
C ALA A 247 17.72 31.88 2.23
N ALA A 248 17.84 31.58 3.52
CA ALA A 248 18.81 30.59 4.02
C ALA A 248 18.40 29.18 3.56
N ILE A 249 17.14 28.79 3.77
CA ILE A 249 16.59 27.51 3.33
C ILE A 249 16.78 27.33 1.81
N ILE A 250 16.46 28.32 1.01
CA ILE A 250 16.63 28.28 -0.45
C ILE A 250 18.11 28.13 -0.83
N ARG A 251 19.02 28.78 -0.12
CA ARG A 251 20.48 28.66 -0.37
C ARG A 251 21.00 27.27 -0.04
N ASP A 252 20.59 26.70 1.09
CA ASP A 252 21.00 25.37 1.50
C ASP A 252 20.44 24.33 0.53
N PHE A 253 19.20 24.47 0.10
CA PHE A 253 18.59 23.68 -0.93
C PHE A 253 19.34 23.76 -2.28
N TYR A 254 19.74 24.95 -2.70
CA TYR A 254 20.53 25.14 -3.93
C TYR A 254 21.92 24.53 -3.83
N ALA A 255 22.55 24.62 -2.66
CA ALA A 255 23.85 24.02 -2.39
C ALA A 255 23.76 22.48 -2.45
N ASP A 256 22.70 21.90 -1.90
CA ASP A 256 22.45 20.47 -1.89
C ASP A 256 22.25 19.92 -3.30
N ILE A 257 21.43 20.58 -4.11
CA ILE A 257 21.25 20.21 -5.53
C ILE A 257 22.56 20.23 -6.33
N ASN A 258 23.41 21.21 -6.06
CA ASN A 258 24.67 21.34 -6.80
C ASN A 258 25.76 20.39 -6.30
N ARG A 259 25.82 20.10 -5.00
CA ARG A 259 26.82 19.21 -4.38
C ARG A 259 26.45 17.73 -4.54
N ASN A 260 25.20 17.38 -4.29
CA ASN A 260 24.77 15.99 -4.19
C ASN A 260 24.07 15.50 -5.47
N HIS A 261 23.92 16.36 -6.48
CA HIS A 261 23.19 16.08 -7.73
C HIS A 261 21.73 15.64 -7.50
N ASN A 262 21.13 16.01 -6.36
CA ASN A 262 19.76 15.66 -6.02
C ASN A 262 18.78 16.19 -7.08
N SER A 263 17.81 15.37 -7.40
CA SER A 263 16.76 15.70 -8.34
C SER A 263 15.67 16.52 -7.65
N ILE A 264 15.00 17.39 -8.39
CA ILE A 264 13.79 18.07 -7.95
C ILE A 264 12.63 17.42 -8.67
N TYR A 265 11.56 17.22 -7.93
CA TYR A 265 10.30 16.68 -8.41
C TYR A 265 9.17 17.68 -8.30
N HIS A 266 8.31 17.70 -9.31
CA HIS A 266 6.93 18.16 -9.17
C HIS A 266 6.17 17.06 -8.47
N VAL A 267 5.65 17.34 -7.28
CA VAL A 267 4.93 16.38 -6.46
C VAL A 267 3.50 16.84 -6.29
N ASN A 268 2.55 16.03 -6.76
CA ASN A 268 1.14 16.17 -6.50
C ASN A 268 0.63 14.99 -5.71
N VAL A 269 -0.11 15.26 -4.65
CA VAL A 269 -0.73 14.23 -3.82
C VAL A 269 -2.23 14.43 -3.85
N PHE A 270 -2.95 13.37 -4.20
CA PHE A 270 -4.40 13.34 -4.25
C PHE A 270 -4.93 12.22 -3.35
N VAL A 271 -6.06 12.47 -2.73
CA VAL A 271 -6.85 11.46 -2.06
C VAL A 271 -8.25 11.49 -2.62
N GLU A 272 -8.67 10.41 -3.25
CA GLU A 272 -10.04 10.22 -3.65
C GLU A 272 -10.75 9.42 -2.58
N ILE A 273 -11.79 10.00 -2.02
CA ILE A 273 -12.69 9.36 -1.06
C ILE A 273 -13.94 8.86 -1.79
N TYR A 274 -14.51 7.77 -1.32
CA TYR A 274 -15.73 7.23 -1.91
C TYR A 274 -16.64 6.63 -0.85
N GLY A 275 -17.93 6.60 -1.14
CA GLY A 275 -18.97 6.07 -0.26
C GLY A 275 -20.25 5.77 -1.02
N SER A 276 -21.14 4.98 -0.43
CA SER A 276 -22.44 4.62 -0.99
C SER A 276 -23.45 5.76 -0.85
N THR A 277 -23.21 6.67 0.09
CA THR A 277 -24.07 7.84 0.36
C THR A 277 -23.22 9.10 0.48
N ARG A 278 -23.88 10.26 0.31
CA ARG A 278 -23.22 11.56 0.53
C ARG A 278 -22.82 11.78 1.99
N ASN A 279 -23.52 11.14 2.94
CA ASN A 279 -23.18 11.25 4.36
C ASN A 279 -21.90 10.47 4.66
N GLU A 280 -21.77 9.23 4.18
CA GLU A 280 -20.53 8.44 4.28
C GLU A 280 -19.35 9.19 3.64
N LEU A 281 -19.58 9.83 2.47
CA LEU A 281 -18.55 10.63 1.81
C LEU A 281 -18.09 11.80 2.70
N ALA A 282 -19.02 12.47 3.40
CA ALA A 282 -18.69 13.59 4.30
C ALA A 282 -17.97 13.11 5.57
N GLU A 283 -18.34 11.96 6.11
CA GLU A 283 -17.65 11.34 7.25
C GLU A 283 -16.21 10.95 6.89
N MET A 284 -16.03 10.29 5.76
CA MET A 284 -14.70 9.93 5.26
C MET A 284 -13.84 11.15 4.96
N GLU A 285 -14.44 12.21 4.42
CA GLU A 285 -13.74 13.48 4.20
C GLU A 285 -13.21 14.07 5.51
N LYS A 286 -14.00 14.03 6.56
CA LYS A 286 -13.61 14.50 7.88
C LYS A 286 -12.45 13.69 8.44
N GLU A 287 -12.50 12.36 8.33
CA GLU A 287 -11.40 11.47 8.76
C GLU A 287 -10.09 11.80 8.02
N VAL A 288 -10.15 12.00 6.71
CA VAL A 288 -8.98 12.41 5.91
C VAL A 288 -8.43 13.76 6.37
N ILE A 289 -9.30 14.73 6.65
CA ILE A 289 -8.88 16.05 7.14
C ILE A 289 -8.24 15.93 8.54
N ASP A 290 -8.78 15.10 9.42
CA ASP A 290 -8.23 14.89 10.76
C ASP A 290 -6.83 14.23 10.70
N ILE A 291 -6.62 13.25 9.81
CA ILE A 291 -5.30 12.65 9.54
C ILE A 291 -4.31 13.72 9.05
N LEU A 292 -4.70 14.55 8.09
CA LEU A 292 -3.86 15.61 7.54
C LEU A 292 -3.49 16.67 8.59
N ALA A 293 -4.43 17.01 9.47
CA ALA A 293 -4.19 17.93 10.58
C ALA A 293 -3.11 17.39 11.53
N GLY A 294 -3.08 16.08 11.76
CA GLY A 294 -2.06 15.41 12.58
C GLY A 294 -0.63 15.61 12.07
N VAL A 295 -0.45 15.80 10.76
CA VAL A 295 0.86 16.05 10.12
C VAL A 295 1.02 17.49 9.65
N SER A 296 0.20 18.40 10.19
CA SER A 296 0.23 19.85 9.87
C SER A 296 0.14 20.14 8.36
N THR A 297 -0.65 19.36 7.65
CA THR A 297 -0.87 19.45 6.21
C THR A 297 -2.34 19.76 5.95
N THR A 298 -2.66 20.38 4.83
CA THR A 298 -4.04 20.72 4.46
C THR A 298 -4.41 20.14 3.11
N SER A 299 -5.71 20.01 2.87
CA SER A 299 -6.26 19.66 1.55
C SER A 299 -6.95 20.84 0.90
N GLU A 300 -6.96 20.86 -0.41
CA GLU A 300 -7.71 21.76 -1.24
C GLU A 300 -8.88 21.03 -1.87
N HIS A 301 -10.06 21.64 -1.79
CA HIS A 301 -11.26 21.14 -2.46
C HIS A 301 -11.25 21.59 -3.92
N LEU A 302 -11.20 20.64 -4.84
CA LEU A 302 -11.19 20.90 -6.28
C LEU A 302 -12.63 21.15 -6.77
N HIS A 303 -13.14 22.34 -6.45
CA HIS A 303 -14.51 22.72 -6.81
C HIS A 303 -14.59 23.03 -8.31
N LEU A 304 -15.53 22.41 -9.03
CA LEU A 304 -15.72 22.44 -10.50
C LEU A 304 -14.60 21.70 -11.29
N GLU A 305 -13.60 21.10 -10.64
CA GLU A 305 -12.45 20.44 -11.25
C GLU A 305 -12.44 18.93 -10.95
N GLN A 306 -13.57 18.37 -10.50
CA GLN A 306 -13.65 16.95 -10.11
C GLN A 306 -13.40 15.97 -11.27
N ARG A 307 -13.63 16.39 -12.52
CA ARG A 307 -13.32 15.60 -13.72
C ARG A 307 -11.82 15.51 -13.95
N GLU A 308 -11.12 16.61 -13.88
CA GLU A 308 -9.65 16.72 -14.00
C GLU A 308 -8.98 16.01 -12.83
N ALA A 309 -9.54 16.15 -11.64
CA ALA A 309 -9.09 15.47 -10.44
C ALA A 309 -9.23 13.95 -10.56
N PHE A 310 -10.39 13.46 -11.00
CA PHE A 310 -10.60 12.04 -11.27
C PHE A 310 -9.60 11.49 -12.29
N SER A 311 -9.33 12.25 -13.38
CA SER A 311 -8.31 11.87 -14.35
C SER A 311 -6.91 11.84 -13.74
N SER A 312 -6.63 12.73 -12.79
CA SER A 312 -5.30 12.82 -12.14
C SER A 312 -5.08 11.74 -11.09
N VAL A 313 -6.13 11.21 -10.46
CA VAL A 313 -6.04 10.15 -9.44
C VAL A 313 -5.86 8.78 -10.07
N GLN A 314 -6.53 8.48 -11.18
CA GLN A 314 -6.57 7.13 -11.74
C GLN A 314 -5.17 6.57 -12.08
N PRO A 315 -4.98 5.23 -12.01
CA PRO A 315 -3.67 4.59 -12.15
C PRO A 315 -2.93 4.93 -13.44
N LEU A 316 -3.67 5.02 -14.55
CA LEU A 316 -3.15 5.31 -15.90
C LEU A 316 -3.45 6.75 -16.34
N GLY A 317 -3.89 7.60 -15.42
CA GLY A 317 -4.29 8.96 -15.70
C GLY A 317 -3.14 9.91 -15.96
N THR A 318 -3.50 11.11 -16.39
CA THR A 318 -2.56 12.22 -16.62
C THR A 318 -2.76 13.27 -15.52
N ASP A 319 -1.66 13.81 -15.01
CA ASP A 319 -1.71 14.88 -14.02
C ASP A 319 -2.14 16.20 -14.68
N HIS A 320 -3.35 16.68 -14.37
CA HIS A 320 -3.89 17.94 -14.86
C HIS A 320 -3.48 19.15 -14.00
N PHE A 321 -2.89 18.89 -12.83
CA PHE A 321 -2.50 19.91 -11.84
C PHE A 321 -0.99 20.07 -11.72
N LEU A 322 -0.24 19.74 -12.77
CA LEU A 322 1.22 19.83 -12.74
C LEU A 322 1.73 21.26 -12.50
N ALA A 323 0.95 22.26 -12.92
CA ALA A 323 1.29 23.68 -12.67
C ALA A 323 1.19 24.06 -11.19
N ASP A 324 0.33 23.38 -10.44
CA ASP A 324 0.08 23.60 -9.02
C ASP A 324 0.88 22.67 -8.11
N ALA A 325 1.78 21.87 -8.70
CA ALA A 325 2.56 20.88 -7.99
C ALA A 325 3.53 21.52 -6.99
N ASN A 326 3.72 20.83 -5.87
CA ASN A 326 4.76 21.18 -4.91
C ASN A 326 6.14 20.78 -5.48
N ASN A 327 7.09 21.71 -5.45
CA ASN A 327 8.43 21.46 -5.91
C ASN A 327 9.30 20.99 -4.73
N MET A 328 9.72 19.73 -4.74
CA MET A 328 10.41 19.11 -3.62
C MET A 328 11.70 18.43 -4.07
N PRO A 329 12.79 18.48 -3.24
CA PRO A 329 13.95 17.61 -3.43
C PRO A 329 13.56 16.13 -3.34
N SER A 330 14.34 15.26 -3.98
CA SER A 330 14.19 13.81 -3.90
C SER A 330 14.12 13.28 -2.47
N LEU A 331 14.94 13.82 -1.56
CA LEU A 331 14.95 13.41 -0.16
C LEU A 331 13.66 13.80 0.57
N THR A 332 13.16 15.02 0.35
CA THR A 332 11.88 15.48 0.92
C THR A 332 10.70 14.68 0.36
N ALA A 333 10.71 14.41 -0.95
CA ALA A 333 9.70 13.55 -1.56
C ALA A 333 9.77 12.11 -1.02
N ALA A 334 10.96 11.60 -0.70
CA ALA A 334 11.15 10.31 -0.07
C ALA A 334 10.61 10.26 1.37
N ALA A 335 10.69 11.36 2.13
CA ALA A 335 10.09 11.45 3.46
C ALA A 335 8.55 11.35 3.42
N LEU A 336 7.92 11.68 2.29
CA LEU A 336 6.48 11.49 2.06
C LEU A 336 6.13 10.06 1.62
N PHE A 337 7.10 9.14 1.52
CA PHE A 337 6.84 7.78 1.05
C PHE A 337 5.75 7.10 1.88
N PRO A 338 4.63 6.70 1.25
CA PRO A 338 3.42 6.38 1.99
C PRO A 338 3.27 4.88 2.28
N PHE A 339 4.21 4.05 1.80
CA PHE A 339 3.98 2.62 1.81
C PHE A 339 4.44 1.98 3.10
N SER A 340 3.50 1.28 3.76
CA SER A 340 3.80 0.26 4.74
C SER A 340 3.18 -1.04 4.24
N SER A 341 3.94 -2.10 4.13
CA SER A 341 3.39 -3.39 3.74
C SER A 341 3.04 -4.18 4.99
N SER A 342 1.76 -4.47 5.18
CA SER A 342 1.27 -5.35 6.23
C SER A 342 0.63 -6.63 5.69
N SER A 343 0.49 -6.77 4.38
CA SER A 343 -0.18 -7.93 3.78
C SER A 343 0.69 -9.18 3.76
N CYS A 344 0.11 -10.29 4.18
CA CYS A 344 0.69 -11.61 4.03
C CYS A 344 -0.42 -12.57 3.60
N LEU A 345 -0.41 -12.96 2.33
CA LEU A 345 -1.38 -13.86 1.71
C LEU A 345 -0.66 -15.03 1.05
N ASP A 346 -0.12 -15.92 1.85
CA ASP A 346 0.50 -17.13 1.33
C ASP A 346 -0.56 -18.15 0.91
N THR A 347 -0.48 -18.66 -0.31
CA THR A 347 -1.47 -19.60 -0.87
C THR A 347 -1.65 -20.87 -0.03
N HIS A 348 -0.59 -21.31 0.64
CA HIS A 348 -0.57 -22.50 1.50
C HIS A 348 -0.52 -22.14 2.98
N GLY A 349 -0.81 -20.88 3.31
CA GLY A 349 -0.67 -20.35 4.65
C GLY A 349 -1.90 -20.61 5.53
N MET A 350 -1.69 -20.45 6.81
CA MET A 350 -2.72 -20.53 7.83
C MET A 350 -3.28 -19.13 8.11
N VAL A 351 -4.59 -18.99 8.23
CA VAL A 351 -5.22 -17.74 8.69
C VAL A 351 -4.85 -17.52 10.16
N LEU A 352 -4.03 -16.51 10.42
CA LEU A 352 -3.63 -16.14 11.78
C LEU A 352 -4.53 -15.06 12.38
N GLY A 353 -5.11 -14.21 11.57
CA GLY A 353 -5.97 -13.09 11.97
C GLY A 353 -6.14 -12.10 10.82
N ASN A 354 -6.39 -10.86 11.16
CA ASN A 354 -6.43 -9.75 10.22
C ASN A 354 -5.24 -8.81 10.45
N THR A 355 -4.79 -8.16 9.40
CA THR A 355 -3.79 -7.08 9.46
C THR A 355 -4.40 -5.81 10.05
N GLU A 356 -3.57 -4.83 10.42
CA GLU A 356 -4.05 -3.51 10.85
C GLU A 356 -4.92 -2.84 9.78
N ASP A 357 -4.61 -3.09 8.50
CA ASP A 357 -5.38 -2.58 7.35
C ASP A 357 -6.71 -3.35 7.15
N GLY A 358 -7.04 -4.30 8.05
CA GLY A 358 -8.28 -5.08 8.05
C GLY A 358 -8.31 -6.24 7.06
N GLY A 359 -7.26 -6.47 6.28
CA GLY A 359 -7.14 -7.61 5.38
C GLY A 359 -6.80 -8.91 6.11
N PRO A 360 -7.06 -10.09 5.51
CA PRO A 360 -6.70 -11.36 6.10
C PRO A 360 -5.17 -11.53 6.17
N PHE A 361 -4.67 -12.03 7.31
CA PHE A 361 -3.27 -12.37 7.49
C PHE A 361 -3.11 -13.89 7.39
N ILE A 362 -2.64 -14.36 6.23
CA ILE A 362 -2.46 -15.77 5.90
C ILE A 362 -0.97 -16.04 5.70
N TYR A 363 -0.38 -16.81 6.61
CA TYR A 363 1.06 -17.02 6.67
C TYR A 363 1.44 -18.49 6.58
N ASP A 364 2.35 -18.83 5.66
CA ASP A 364 2.92 -20.18 5.54
C ASP A 364 4.14 -20.32 6.45
N LEU A 365 3.95 -21.02 7.57
CA LEU A 365 4.98 -21.32 8.56
C LEU A 365 6.12 -22.20 8.02
N LEU A 366 5.91 -22.91 6.91
CA LEU A 366 6.89 -23.80 6.29
C LEU A 366 7.62 -23.16 5.11
N LYS A 367 7.21 -21.95 4.71
CA LYS A 367 7.80 -21.22 3.59
C LYS A 367 9.28 -20.93 3.84
N ARG A 368 10.08 -21.17 2.82
CA ARG A 368 11.50 -20.83 2.78
C ARG A 368 11.77 -19.83 1.70
N THR A 369 12.48 -18.77 2.04
CA THR A 369 12.93 -17.75 1.11
C THR A 369 14.40 -17.44 1.38
N GLU A 370 15.03 -16.62 0.56
CA GLU A 370 16.40 -16.15 0.81
C GLU A 370 16.53 -15.40 2.15
N THR A 371 15.48 -14.75 2.59
CA THR A 371 15.41 -14.00 3.86
C THR A 371 14.88 -14.85 5.02
N LEU A 372 14.04 -15.85 4.76
CA LEU A 372 13.46 -16.78 5.74
C LEU A 372 14.16 -18.13 5.65
N THR A 373 15.36 -18.23 6.23
CA THR A 373 16.22 -19.41 6.14
C THR A 373 15.84 -20.53 7.11
N ASN A 374 15.06 -20.20 8.16
CA ASN A 374 14.59 -21.19 9.16
C ASN A 374 13.09 -20.95 9.48
N SER A 375 12.46 -21.94 10.15
CA SER A 375 11.07 -21.88 10.59
C SER A 375 10.96 -21.71 12.12
N ASN A 376 11.94 -21.07 12.73
CA ASN A 376 11.84 -20.73 14.14
C ASN A 376 10.90 -19.56 14.33
N TYR A 377 9.99 -19.66 15.29
CA TYR A 377 9.12 -18.57 15.67
C TYR A 377 9.03 -18.46 17.19
N PHE A 378 8.78 -17.27 17.65
CA PHE A 378 8.61 -16.96 19.06
C PHE A 378 7.22 -16.35 19.27
N THR A 379 6.46 -16.91 20.22
CA THR A 379 5.16 -16.38 20.61
C THR A 379 5.30 -15.71 21.97
N GLY A 380 5.24 -14.37 21.99
CA GLY A 380 5.30 -13.57 23.19
C GLY A 380 3.96 -12.90 23.49
N GLY A 381 3.71 -12.57 24.75
CA GLY A 381 2.52 -11.82 25.16
C GLY A 381 2.22 -11.94 26.66
N VAL A 382 1.38 -11.07 27.16
CA VAL A 382 0.92 -11.08 28.55
C VAL A 382 0.02 -12.30 28.81
N ALA A 383 -0.09 -12.73 30.06
CA ALA A 383 -0.98 -13.83 30.45
C ALA A 383 -2.44 -13.54 30.05
N GLY A 384 -3.16 -14.54 29.53
CA GLY A 384 -4.55 -14.38 29.09
C GLY A 384 -4.77 -13.84 27.68
N MET A 385 -3.70 -13.40 26.97
CA MET A 385 -3.79 -12.81 25.61
C MET A 385 -3.78 -13.83 24.46
N GLY A 386 -4.14 -15.09 24.71
CA GLY A 386 -4.37 -16.07 23.65
C GLY A 386 -3.12 -16.79 23.11
N LYS A 387 -1.94 -16.67 23.74
CA LYS A 387 -0.71 -17.36 23.30
C LYS A 387 -0.91 -18.86 23.09
N SER A 388 -1.45 -19.55 24.11
CA SER A 388 -1.70 -21.00 24.05
C SER A 388 -2.75 -21.36 22.99
N PHE A 389 -3.73 -20.50 22.77
CA PHE A 389 -4.73 -20.68 21.70
C PHE A 389 -4.07 -20.61 20.33
N LEU A 390 -3.24 -19.60 20.07
CA LEU A 390 -2.49 -19.45 18.82
C LEU A 390 -1.58 -20.65 18.58
N ASN A 391 -0.81 -21.06 19.60
CA ASN A 391 0.07 -22.22 19.49
C ASN A 391 -0.71 -23.51 19.20
N LYS A 392 -1.87 -23.72 19.83
CA LYS A 392 -2.75 -24.88 19.54
C LYS A 392 -3.24 -24.85 18.09
N LYS A 393 -3.58 -23.68 17.56
CA LYS A 393 -3.98 -23.48 16.17
C LYS A 393 -2.84 -23.82 15.21
N ILE A 394 -1.62 -23.38 15.49
CA ILE A 394 -0.41 -23.68 14.72
C ILE A 394 -0.10 -25.20 14.74
N ILE A 395 -0.20 -25.84 15.90
CA ILE A 395 0.00 -27.29 16.05
C ILE A 395 -0.98 -28.09 15.19
N LYS A 396 -2.26 -27.74 15.20
CA LYS A 396 -3.28 -28.36 14.36
C LYS A 396 -2.91 -28.24 12.88
N PHE A 397 -2.57 -27.03 12.44
CA PHE A 397 -2.16 -26.75 11.06
C PHE A 397 -0.94 -27.58 10.63
N LEU A 398 0.13 -27.55 11.39
CA LEU A 398 1.36 -28.33 11.07
C LEU A 398 1.09 -29.84 11.05
N ARG A 399 0.22 -30.31 11.94
CA ARG A 399 -0.15 -31.74 12.00
C ARG A 399 -0.92 -32.21 10.77
N MET A 400 -1.73 -31.33 10.16
CA MET A 400 -2.42 -31.60 8.90
C MET A 400 -1.43 -31.94 7.78
N PHE A 401 -0.28 -31.31 7.72
CA PHE A 401 0.80 -31.61 6.78
C PHE A 401 1.69 -32.78 7.20
N GLY A 402 1.29 -33.54 8.23
CA GLY A 402 2.03 -34.74 8.67
C GLY A 402 3.28 -34.43 9.49
N VAL A 403 3.49 -33.20 9.92
CA VAL A 403 4.64 -32.81 10.75
C VAL A 403 4.58 -33.56 12.09
N LYS A 404 5.70 -34.17 12.52
CA LYS A 404 5.83 -34.74 13.86
C LYS A 404 6.09 -33.65 14.86
N ILE A 405 5.27 -33.59 15.91
CA ILE A 405 5.30 -32.51 16.90
C ILE A 405 5.62 -33.09 18.28
N TYR A 406 6.56 -32.46 18.96
CA TYR A 406 6.93 -32.78 20.34
C TYR A 406 6.68 -31.52 21.17
N ILE A 407 5.87 -31.67 22.26
CA ILE A 407 5.47 -30.54 23.09
C ILE A 407 6.07 -30.74 24.50
N PHE A 408 6.78 -29.75 24.97
CA PHE A 408 7.18 -29.65 26.38
C PHE A 408 6.19 -28.71 27.08
N ASP A 409 5.32 -29.30 27.88
CA ASP A 409 4.17 -28.62 28.46
C ASP A 409 4.26 -28.63 30.00
N PRO A 410 4.92 -27.66 30.61
CA PRO A 410 5.05 -27.58 32.05
C PRO A 410 3.73 -27.24 32.77
N GLU A 411 2.79 -26.61 32.07
CA GLU A 411 1.52 -26.14 32.61
C GLU A 411 0.36 -27.12 32.39
N GLY A 412 0.55 -28.11 31.52
CA GLY A 412 -0.46 -29.15 31.25
C GLY A 412 -1.62 -28.70 30.36
N GLU A 413 -1.44 -27.66 29.54
CA GLU A 413 -2.51 -27.09 28.72
C GLU A 413 -2.80 -27.83 27.40
N TYR A 414 -1.87 -28.69 26.93
CA TYR A 414 -1.94 -29.31 25.61
C TYR A 414 -2.44 -30.76 25.63
N GLY A 415 -2.72 -31.34 26.81
CA GLY A 415 -3.08 -32.75 26.95
C GLY A 415 -4.26 -33.16 26.11
N ASP A 416 -5.37 -32.42 26.16
CA ASP A 416 -6.58 -32.69 25.41
C ASP A 416 -6.35 -32.62 23.90
N LEU A 417 -5.59 -31.62 23.44
CA LEU A 417 -5.23 -31.49 22.03
C LEU A 417 -4.42 -32.69 21.53
N VAL A 418 -3.46 -33.15 22.33
CA VAL A 418 -2.64 -34.32 22.00
C VAL A 418 -3.49 -35.56 21.87
N HIS A 419 -4.44 -35.79 22.79
CA HIS A 419 -5.38 -36.92 22.70
C HIS A 419 -6.29 -36.84 21.49
N GLN A 420 -6.85 -35.66 21.18
CA GLN A 420 -7.71 -35.44 20.00
C GLN A 420 -6.95 -35.77 18.69
N MET A 421 -5.64 -35.54 18.66
CA MET A 421 -4.79 -35.81 17.50
C MET A 421 -4.18 -37.22 17.48
N GLY A 422 -4.61 -38.09 18.37
CA GLY A 422 -4.10 -39.47 18.49
C GLY A 422 -2.63 -39.56 18.97
N GLY A 423 -2.19 -38.55 19.72
CA GLY A 423 -0.88 -38.47 20.31
C GLY A 423 -0.81 -39.11 21.69
N THR A 424 0.39 -39.19 22.25
CA THR A 424 0.64 -39.74 23.58
C THR A 424 1.13 -38.67 24.52
N VAL A 425 0.52 -38.57 25.70
CA VAL A 425 0.95 -37.70 26.79
C VAL A 425 1.81 -38.51 27.75
N ILE A 426 3.04 -38.06 27.98
CA ILE A 426 3.98 -38.65 28.93
C ILE A 426 4.08 -37.73 30.14
N ASN A 427 3.53 -38.16 31.27
CA ASN A 427 3.64 -37.42 32.52
C ASN A 427 4.90 -37.89 33.29
N ARG A 428 5.93 -37.08 33.28
CA ARG A 428 7.21 -37.36 33.91
C ARG A 428 7.15 -37.37 35.45
N ALA A 429 6.23 -36.60 36.03
CA ALA A 429 6.09 -36.51 37.49
C ALA A 429 5.48 -37.79 38.10
N SER A 430 4.70 -38.55 37.33
CA SER A 430 4.07 -39.78 37.83
C SER A 430 4.95 -41.05 37.75
N GLY A 431 6.12 -40.96 37.12
CA GLY A 431 7.02 -42.11 36.93
C GLY A 431 6.46 -43.25 36.08
N LYS A 432 5.25 -43.15 35.56
CA LYS A 432 4.58 -44.16 34.75
C LYS A 432 4.81 -43.89 33.26
N TRP A 433 5.77 -44.62 32.70
CA TRP A 433 5.91 -44.74 31.25
C TRP A 433 4.85 -45.75 30.77
N LYS A 434 3.85 -45.28 30.06
CA LYS A 434 3.00 -46.19 29.27
C LYS A 434 3.44 -46.06 27.82
N ASN A 435 3.96 -47.17 27.31
CA ASN A 435 4.15 -47.38 25.87
C ASN A 435 2.82 -47.41 25.14
#